data_00dfbd774fbc1299f0f15277220e92ff
#
_entry.id   00dfbd774fbc1299f0f15277220e92ff
#
_cell.length_a   1.000
_cell.length_b   1.000
_cell.length_c   1.000
_cell.angle_alpha   90.00
_cell.angle_beta   90.00
_cell.angle_gamma   90.00
#
_symmetry.space_group_name_H-M   'P 1'
#
loop_
_entity.id
_entity.type
_entity.pdbx_description
1 polymer ?
#
loop_
_entity_poly.entity_id
_entity_poly.type
_entity_poly.pdbx_seq_one_letter_code
_entity_poly.pdbx_strand_id
1 'polypeptide(L)'
;MVYTAATRHPRGLRLLALDGGGVRGIMGLTVLKHLMERVRDRKGLSETPRPSDYFELAGGTSTGGIMGIMLFRLRMSVDDTIKEYDRIAKTIFRPMFYGRDISWIPGASYLNNSKALVQDSRFDAGSMVKAIDEVVEKFGLDENDKKLKGNAPLQHERGARMFCCTTAQNRSESLLMRSYRDKTIYAKSKANDAMSKYGDKMTISIAARATSAAPTFFPEVRFPEQQQKPDLVFWDGGLLNNNPIDQLWYTRFELVEPNDPAPAVSCVISLGTGYVSPAKAQKSWIKVVGVASKVMDFATNTNAKGKDFSRHMSHLNLREEHKDTKYIRFNPYLQEEIGLDEYGGMEDLKTIAKKSMDDPRPETQEWINKAVDAICA
;
A
#
# COMPACT_ATOMS: atom_id res chain seq x y z
N MET A 1 20.38 -5.73 -16.97
CA MET A 1 19.98 -4.41 -17.45
C MET A 1 19.68 -3.57 -16.22
N VAL A 2 20.43 -2.49 -16.02
CA VAL A 2 20.07 -1.48 -15.03
C VAL A 2 18.67 -0.99 -15.43
N TYR A 3 17.72 -0.96 -14.51
CA TYR A 3 16.42 -0.34 -14.73
C TYR A 3 16.68 1.16 -14.90
N THR A 4 17.06 1.55 -16.07
CA THR A 4 16.85 2.91 -16.53
C THR A 4 15.34 3.05 -16.53
N ALA A 5 14.81 4.10 -15.88
CA ALA A 5 13.43 4.51 -16.02
C ALA A 5 13.17 4.58 -17.54
N ALA A 6 12.87 3.42 -18.09
CA ALA A 6 12.71 3.22 -19.51
C ALA A 6 11.48 4.04 -19.84
N THR A 7 11.73 5.04 -20.62
CA THR A 7 10.73 5.94 -21.13
C THR A 7 10.15 6.86 -20.05
N ARG A 8 10.85 7.98 -19.79
CA ARG A 8 10.14 9.19 -19.37
C ARG A 8 8.93 9.27 -20.28
N HIS A 9 7.76 9.03 -19.68
CA HIS A 9 6.53 9.14 -20.42
C HIS A 9 6.54 10.50 -21.13
N PRO A 10 6.32 10.60 -22.44
CA PRO A 10 6.44 11.87 -23.18
C PRO A 10 5.59 13.00 -22.57
N ARG A 11 4.54 12.64 -21.84
CA ARG A 11 3.59 13.56 -21.17
C ARG A 11 3.79 13.68 -19.66
N GLY A 12 4.81 13.06 -19.08
CA GLY A 12 5.10 13.11 -17.65
C GLY A 12 5.01 11.79 -16.90
N LEU A 13 5.16 11.84 -15.57
CA LEU A 13 5.19 10.68 -14.68
C LEU A 13 3.79 10.10 -14.48
N ARG A 14 3.72 8.78 -14.31
CA ARG A 14 2.53 8.04 -13.87
C ARG A 14 2.76 7.54 -12.46
N LEU A 15 1.87 7.91 -11.56
CA LEU A 15 2.00 7.66 -10.13
C LEU A 15 0.87 6.74 -9.65
N LEU A 16 1.18 5.81 -8.73
CA LEU A 16 0.23 4.85 -8.17
C LEU A 16 0.17 4.96 -6.64
N ALA A 17 -1.00 5.27 -6.09
CA ALA A 17 -1.26 5.28 -4.65
C ALA A 17 -2.06 4.04 -4.25
N LEU A 18 -1.59 3.33 -3.20
CA LEU A 18 -2.19 2.11 -2.67
C LEU A 18 -2.57 2.34 -1.20
N ASP A 19 -3.87 2.46 -0.93
CA ASP A 19 -4.37 2.69 0.42
C ASP A 19 -4.13 1.49 1.35
N GLY A 20 -4.03 1.77 2.65
CA GLY A 20 -4.09 0.77 3.69
C GLY A 20 -5.52 0.27 3.92
N GLY A 21 -5.65 -0.95 4.43
CA GLY A 21 -6.98 -1.50 4.70
C GLY A 21 -7.06 -2.98 5.05
N GLY A 22 -6.01 -3.58 5.59
CA GLY A 22 -6.00 -4.99 5.98
C GLY A 22 -6.41 -5.89 4.81
N VAL A 23 -7.23 -6.90 5.04
CA VAL A 23 -7.73 -7.83 4.00
C VAL A 23 -8.45 -7.11 2.86
N ARG A 24 -9.02 -5.93 3.10
CA ARG A 24 -9.74 -5.15 2.08
C ARG A 24 -8.83 -4.62 0.96
N GLY A 25 -7.49 -4.64 1.15
CA GLY A 25 -6.52 -4.31 0.09
C GLY A 25 -6.68 -5.13 -1.18
N ILE A 26 -7.27 -6.34 -1.08
CA ILE A 26 -7.59 -7.19 -2.24
C ILE A 26 -8.49 -6.50 -3.27
N MET A 27 -9.33 -5.55 -2.83
CA MET A 27 -10.16 -4.75 -3.75
C MET A 27 -9.30 -3.88 -4.67
N GLY A 28 -8.30 -3.18 -4.09
CA GLY A 28 -7.36 -2.38 -4.87
C GLY A 28 -6.59 -3.21 -5.88
N LEU A 29 -6.14 -4.41 -5.50
CA LEU A 29 -5.47 -5.34 -6.43
C LEU A 29 -6.40 -5.84 -7.53
N THR A 30 -7.68 -6.12 -7.23
CA THR A 30 -8.66 -6.55 -8.22
C THR A 30 -8.95 -5.44 -9.22
N VAL A 31 -9.09 -4.20 -8.76
CA VAL A 31 -9.21 -3.01 -9.63
C VAL A 31 -7.97 -2.84 -10.50
N LEU A 32 -6.77 -2.94 -9.89
CA LEU A 32 -5.51 -2.81 -10.63
C LEU A 32 -5.37 -3.89 -11.72
N LYS A 33 -5.75 -5.14 -11.41
CA LYS A 33 -5.78 -6.22 -12.39
C LYS A 33 -6.62 -5.83 -13.59
N HIS A 34 -7.85 -5.39 -13.36
CA HIS A 34 -8.76 -4.98 -14.45
C HIS A 34 -8.17 -3.83 -15.28
N LEU A 35 -7.57 -2.81 -14.64
CA LEU A 35 -6.91 -1.73 -15.36
C LEU A 35 -5.74 -2.23 -16.21
N MET A 36 -4.87 -3.10 -15.67
CA MET A 36 -3.72 -3.64 -16.41
C MET A 36 -4.13 -4.58 -17.55
N GLU A 37 -5.22 -5.33 -17.41
CA GLU A 37 -5.82 -6.10 -18.49
C GLU A 37 -6.32 -5.18 -19.62
N ARG A 38 -7.00 -4.09 -19.29
CA ARG A 38 -7.41 -3.07 -20.27
C ARG A 38 -6.21 -2.38 -20.94
N VAL A 39 -5.11 -2.16 -20.20
CA VAL A 39 -3.84 -1.66 -20.77
C VAL A 39 -3.27 -2.67 -21.76
N ARG A 40 -3.25 -3.98 -21.44
CA ARG A 40 -2.86 -5.04 -22.36
C ARG A 40 -3.64 -4.94 -23.66
N ASP A 41 -4.96 -4.91 -23.56
CA ASP A 41 -5.86 -4.89 -24.72
C ASP A 41 -5.68 -3.62 -25.56
N ARG A 42 -5.55 -2.46 -24.90
CA ARG A 42 -5.32 -1.16 -25.56
C ARG A 42 -3.98 -1.09 -26.30
N LYS A 43 -2.95 -1.74 -25.76
CA LYS A 43 -1.60 -1.78 -26.35
C LYS A 43 -1.38 -3.00 -27.26
N GLY A 44 -2.35 -3.91 -27.39
CA GLY A 44 -2.21 -5.14 -28.19
C GLY A 44 -1.12 -6.08 -27.66
N LEU A 45 -0.92 -6.14 -26.33
CA LEU A 45 0.10 -6.99 -25.72
C LEU A 45 -0.41 -8.43 -25.59
N SER A 46 0.50 -9.41 -25.71
CA SER A 46 0.19 -10.83 -25.52
C SER A 46 -0.11 -11.20 -24.06
N GLU A 47 0.46 -10.47 -23.11
CA GLU A 47 0.31 -10.72 -21.67
C GLU A 47 0.00 -9.41 -20.93
N THR A 48 -0.68 -9.56 -19.78
CA THR A 48 -0.96 -8.42 -18.90
C THR A 48 0.36 -7.86 -18.36
N PRO A 49 0.67 -6.58 -18.61
CA PRO A 49 1.94 -6.02 -18.20
C PRO A 49 2.00 -5.82 -16.68
N ARG A 50 3.20 -5.78 -16.14
CA ARG A 50 3.42 -5.48 -14.73
C ARG A 50 3.15 -4.01 -14.45
N PRO A 51 2.53 -3.65 -13.32
CA PRO A 51 2.36 -2.23 -12.95
C PRO A 51 3.69 -1.47 -12.89
N SER A 52 4.75 -2.12 -12.43
CA SER A 52 6.11 -1.55 -12.38
C SER A 52 6.72 -1.19 -13.73
N ASP A 53 6.15 -1.63 -14.85
CA ASP A 53 6.60 -1.28 -16.18
C ASP A 53 5.87 -0.03 -16.73
N TYR A 54 4.79 0.39 -16.05
CA TYR A 54 3.96 1.50 -16.46
C TYR A 54 3.98 2.69 -15.48
N PHE A 55 4.15 2.46 -14.19
CA PHE A 55 4.20 3.52 -13.19
C PHE A 55 5.63 3.79 -12.74
N GLU A 56 6.04 5.06 -12.76
CA GLU A 56 7.38 5.49 -12.38
C GLU A 56 7.60 5.49 -10.87
N LEU A 57 6.51 5.65 -10.08
CA LEU A 57 6.56 5.62 -8.62
C LEU A 57 5.25 5.08 -8.05
N ALA A 58 5.36 4.24 -7.04
CA ALA A 58 4.24 3.84 -6.21
C ALA A 58 4.45 4.25 -4.75
N GLY A 59 3.37 4.66 -4.09
CA GLY A 59 3.31 4.86 -2.64
C GLY A 59 2.26 3.95 -2.02
N GLY A 60 2.59 3.28 -0.92
CA GLY A 60 1.66 2.40 -0.23
C GLY A 60 1.70 2.53 1.27
N THR A 61 0.58 2.24 1.93
CA THR A 61 0.46 2.27 3.38
C THR A 61 -0.09 0.95 3.89
N SER A 62 0.47 0.45 5.02
CA SER A 62 0.01 -0.80 5.63
C SER A 62 0.02 -1.94 4.59
N THR A 63 -1.08 -2.64 4.41
CA THR A 63 -1.20 -3.67 3.36
C THR A 63 -0.99 -3.10 1.96
N GLY A 64 -1.31 -1.82 1.70
CA GLY A 64 -0.92 -1.12 0.46
C GLY A 64 0.58 -1.02 0.28
N GLY A 65 1.34 -0.86 1.37
CA GLY A 65 2.81 -0.91 1.37
C GLY A 65 3.33 -2.30 1.02
N ILE A 66 2.73 -3.36 1.58
CA ILE A 66 3.07 -4.76 1.24
C ILE A 66 2.78 -5.03 -0.25
N MET A 67 1.63 -4.58 -0.77
CA MET A 67 1.32 -4.66 -2.19
C MET A 67 2.37 -3.92 -3.05
N GLY A 68 2.76 -2.72 -2.63
CA GLY A 68 3.82 -1.95 -3.28
C GLY A 68 5.16 -2.69 -3.33
N ILE A 69 5.56 -3.34 -2.23
CA ILE A 69 6.77 -4.18 -2.20
C ILE A 69 6.67 -5.30 -3.25
N MET A 70 5.57 -6.04 -3.28
CA MET A 70 5.36 -7.14 -4.23
C MET A 70 5.35 -6.65 -5.68
N LEU A 71 4.56 -5.62 -5.99
CA LEU A 71 4.38 -5.11 -7.36
C LEU A 71 5.61 -4.38 -7.91
N PHE A 72 6.36 -3.65 -7.05
CA PHE A 72 7.43 -2.75 -7.49
C PHE A 72 8.81 -3.23 -7.06
N ARG A 73 9.05 -3.47 -5.75
CA ARG A 73 10.37 -3.94 -5.30
C ARG A 73 10.68 -5.33 -5.85
N LEU A 74 9.71 -6.23 -5.86
CA LEU A 74 9.84 -7.59 -6.40
C LEU A 74 9.36 -7.71 -7.86
N ARG A 75 8.74 -6.67 -8.43
CA ARG A 75 8.25 -6.62 -9.81
C ARG A 75 7.32 -7.78 -10.17
N MET A 76 6.48 -8.19 -9.24
CA MET A 76 5.51 -9.27 -9.46
C MET A 76 4.39 -8.84 -10.43
N SER A 77 3.80 -9.81 -11.11
CA SER A 77 2.53 -9.61 -11.81
C SER A 77 1.40 -9.32 -10.81
N VAL A 78 0.31 -8.69 -11.29
CA VAL A 78 -0.86 -8.46 -10.41
C VAL A 78 -1.48 -9.79 -9.98
N ASP A 79 -1.51 -10.79 -10.88
CA ASP A 79 -2.05 -12.12 -10.59
C ASP A 79 -1.26 -12.85 -9.49
N ASP A 80 0.07 -12.82 -9.58
CA ASP A 80 0.92 -13.42 -8.55
C ASP A 80 0.78 -12.65 -7.23
N THR A 81 0.68 -11.33 -7.31
CA THR A 81 0.46 -10.49 -6.12
C THR A 81 -0.87 -10.82 -5.43
N ILE A 82 -1.96 -11.01 -6.18
CA ILE A 82 -3.26 -11.43 -5.62
C ILE A 82 -3.14 -12.80 -4.93
N LYS A 83 -2.50 -13.79 -5.57
CA LYS A 83 -2.31 -15.13 -4.99
C LYS A 83 -1.52 -15.08 -3.68
N GLU A 84 -0.40 -14.36 -3.68
CA GLU A 84 0.42 -14.25 -2.47
C GLU A 84 -0.27 -13.39 -1.39
N TYR A 85 -1.03 -12.38 -1.77
CA TYR A 85 -1.82 -11.57 -0.83
C TYR A 85 -2.89 -12.41 -0.12
N ASP A 86 -3.63 -13.27 -0.86
CA ASP A 86 -4.58 -14.21 -0.27
C ASP A 86 -3.89 -15.17 0.72
N ARG A 87 -2.72 -15.68 0.34
CA ARG A 87 -1.93 -16.58 1.20
C ARG A 87 -1.45 -15.86 2.47
N ILE A 88 -0.91 -14.65 2.32
CA ILE A 88 -0.44 -13.81 3.43
C ILE A 88 -1.60 -13.51 4.38
N ALA A 89 -2.72 -13.02 3.86
CA ALA A 89 -3.91 -12.70 4.66
C ALA A 89 -4.41 -13.92 5.45
N LYS A 90 -4.48 -15.08 4.80
CA LYS A 90 -4.85 -16.34 5.42
C LYS A 90 -3.89 -16.77 6.53
N THR A 91 -2.59 -16.55 6.32
CA THR A 91 -1.55 -16.91 7.29
C THR A 91 -1.57 -16.00 8.51
N ILE A 92 -1.78 -14.69 8.30
CA ILE A 92 -1.69 -13.66 9.33
C ILE A 92 -2.98 -13.55 10.13
N PHE A 93 -4.14 -13.49 9.46
CA PHE A 93 -5.42 -13.19 10.10
C PHE A 93 -6.22 -14.44 10.52
N ARG A 94 -5.63 -15.63 10.41
CA ARG A 94 -6.23 -16.85 10.85
C ARG A 94 -6.36 -16.86 12.38
N PRO A 95 -7.57 -17.07 12.93
CA PRO A 95 -7.73 -17.12 14.39
C PRO A 95 -7.04 -18.34 14.94
N MET A 96 -6.05 -18.12 15.83
CA MET A 96 -5.26 -19.15 16.47
C MET A 96 -5.43 -19.08 17.99
N PHE A 97 -5.68 -20.22 18.64
CA PHE A 97 -5.76 -20.32 20.09
C PHE A 97 -4.78 -21.39 20.59
N TYR A 98 -3.79 -20.98 21.41
CA TYR A 98 -2.69 -21.83 21.86
C TYR A 98 -2.00 -22.62 20.72
N GLY A 99 -1.75 -21.96 19.58
CA GLY A 99 -1.12 -22.58 18.41
C GLY A 99 -2.01 -23.50 17.59
N ARG A 100 -3.29 -23.64 17.93
CA ARG A 100 -4.27 -24.42 17.15
C ARG A 100 -5.22 -23.52 16.38
N ASP A 101 -5.50 -23.90 15.15
CA ASP A 101 -6.50 -23.24 14.32
C ASP A 101 -7.90 -23.44 14.91
N ILE A 102 -8.59 -22.33 15.17
CA ILE A 102 -9.95 -22.31 15.69
C ILE A 102 -10.94 -21.64 14.71
N SER A 103 -10.55 -21.45 13.46
CA SER A 103 -11.39 -20.80 12.43
C SER A 103 -12.73 -21.50 12.18
N TRP A 104 -12.82 -22.80 12.54
CA TRP A 104 -14.03 -23.61 12.45
C TRP A 104 -15.06 -23.34 13.59
N ILE A 105 -14.67 -22.60 14.63
CA ILE A 105 -15.58 -22.27 15.76
C ILE A 105 -16.31 -20.97 15.42
N PRO A 106 -17.67 -20.97 15.38
CA PRO A 106 -18.42 -19.74 15.23
C PRO A 106 -18.06 -18.73 16.33
N GLY A 107 -17.71 -17.51 15.96
CA GLY A 107 -17.28 -16.48 16.93
C GLY A 107 -15.82 -16.56 17.39
N ALA A 108 -14.97 -17.38 16.77
CA ALA A 108 -13.54 -17.49 17.11
C ALA A 108 -12.79 -16.14 17.05
N SER A 109 -13.24 -15.21 16.22
CA SER A 109 -12.71 -13.82 16.15
C SER A 109 -12.91 -13.06 17.47
N TYR A 110 -13.96 -13.35 18.25
CA TYR A 110 -14.16 -12.75 19.58
C TYR A 110 -13.12 -13.23 20.61
N LEU A 111 -12.63 -14.47 20.50
CA LEU A 111 -11.57 -14.99 21.37
C LEU A 111 -10.22 -14.34 21.07
N ASN A 112 -9.94 -13.98 19.82
CA ASN A 112 -8.76 -13.19 19.48
C ASN A 112 -8.85 -11.76 20.00
N ASN A 113 -10.04 -11.18 20.11
CA ASN A 113 -10.25 -9.86 20.69
C ASN A 113 -9.94 -9.82 22.18
N SER A 114 -10.18 -10.91 22.92
CA SER A 114 -9.84 -10.99 24.35
C SER A 114 -8.33 -11.13 24.61
N LYS A 115 -7.55 -11.64 23.66
CA LYS A 115 -6.07 -11.66 23.75
C LYS A 115 -5.47 -10.25 23.73
N ALA A 116 -6.06 -9.34 22.95
CA ALA A 116 -5.60 -7.94 22.89
C ALA A 116 -5.76 -7.17 24.21
N LEU A 117 -6.58 -7.69 25.15
CA LEU A 117 -6.71 -7.13 26.50
C LEU A 117 -5.60 -7.63 27.46
N VAL A 118 -4.91 -8.70 27.09
CA VAL A 118 -3.88 -9.36 27.93
C VAL A 118 -2.50 -9.29 27.28
N GLN A 119 -2.44 -9.15 25.95
CA GLN A 119 -1.22 -9.01 25.16
C GLN A 119 -1.31 -7.72 24.33
N ASP A 120 -0.18 -7.03 24.15
CA ASP A 120 -0.10 -5.74 23.42
C ASP A 120 -0.50 -5.85 21.93
N SER A 121 -0.73 -7.06 21.39
CA SER A 121 -1.10 -7.28 19.98
C SER A 121 -1.94 -8.54 19.78
N ARG A 122 -2.84 -8.51 18.77
CA ARG A 122 -3.71 -9.65 18.40
C ARG A 122 -3.00 -10.69 17.55
N PHE A 123 -2.08 -10.25 16.68
CA PHE A 123 -1.42 -11.10 15.69
C PHE A 123 0.07 -11.19 15.93
N ASP A 124 0.63 -12.34 15.59
CA ASP A 124 2.04 -12.61 15.73
C ASP A 124 2.85 -12.03 14.56
N ALA A 125 3.86 -11.23 14.90
CA ALA A 125 4.79 -10.68 13.91
C ALA A 125 5.61 -11.78 13.19
N GLY A 126 5.85 -12.92 13.85
CA GLY A 126 6.59 -14.04 13.27
C GLY A 126 5.86 -14.65 12.07
N SER A 127 4.54 -14.72 12.11
CA SER A 127 3.73 -15.18 10.98
C SER A 127 3.86 -14.28 9.77
N MET A 128 3.93 -12.94 9.97
CA MET A 128 4.16 -11.99 8.90
C MET A 128 5.58 -12.12 8.33
N VAL A 129 6.60 -12.22 9.18
CA VAL A 129 7.99 -12.42 8.75
C VAL A 129 8.10 -13.64 7.87
N LYS A 130 7.57 -14.81 8.33
CA LYS A 130 7.58 -16.05 7.56
C LYS A 130 6.88 -15.91 6.21
N ALA A 131 5.72 -15.25 6.18
CA ALA A 131 4.98 -15.05 4.95
C ALA A 131 5.75 -14.18 3.94
N ILE A 132 6.44 -13.14 4.41
CA ILE A 132 7.30 -12.28 3.57
C ILE A 132 8.55 -13.04 3.11
N ASP A 133 9.18 -13.85 3.98
CA ASP A 133 10.31 -14.70 3.63
C ASP A 133 9.99 -15.61 2.44
N GLU A 134 8.84 -16.28 2.46
CA GLU A 134 8.38 -17.16 1.39
C GLU A 134 8.13 -16.41 0.08
N VAL A 135 7.58 -15.19 0.15
CA VAL A 135 7.38 -14.35 -1.06
C VAL A 135 8.73 -13.96 -1.66
N VAL A 136 9.70 -13.51 -0.85
CA VAL A 136 11.00 -13.07 -1.35
C VAL A 136 11.82 -14.26 -1.85
N GLU A 137 11.75 -15.42 -1.20
CA GLU A 137 12.38 -16.66 -1.68
C GLU A 137 11.90 -17.04 -3.08
N LYS A 138 10.61 -16.85 -3.35
CA LYS A 138 9.99 -17.18 -4.64
C LYS A 138 10.19 -16.12 -5.71
N PHE A 139 10.07 -14.84 -5.37
CA PHE A 139 10.01 -13.72 -6.30
C PHE A 139 11.18 -12.74 -6.20
N GLY A 140 12.19 -13.02 -5.38
CA GLY A 140 13.40 -12.21 -5.28
C GLY A 140 14.05 -11.97 -6.66
N LEU A 141 14.54 -10.77 -6.89
CA LEU A 141 15.03 -10.33 -8.20
C LEU A 141 16.34 -10.99 -8.64
N ASP A 142 17.07 -11.55 -7.68
CA ASP A 142 18.29 -12.32 -7.89
C ASP A 142 18.48 -13.38 -6.80
N GLU A 143 19.53 -14.18 -6.93
CA GLU A 143 19.82 -15.26 -5.98
C GLU A 143 20.18 -14.73 -4.58
N ASN A 144 20.71 -13.51 -4.47
CA ASN A 144 21.01 -12.90 -3.18
C ASN A 144 19.71 -12.53 -2.44
N ASP A 145 18.73 -11.91 -3.14
CA ASP A 145 17.40 -11.66 -2.59
C ASP A 145 16.75 -12.96 -2.06
N LYS A 146 16.75 -14.01 -2.89
CA LYS A 146 16.13 -15.31 -2.54
C LYS A 146 16.81 -15.96 -1.35
N LYS A 147 18.13 -15.87 -1.26
CA LYS A 147 18.92 -16.41 -0.13
C LYS A 147 18.68 -15.63 1.16
N LEU A 148 18.63 -14.31 1.09
CA LEU A 148 18.39 -13.42 2.24
C LEU A 148 16.92 -13.38 2.65
N LYS A 149 15.99 -13.76 1.77
CA LYS A 149 14.54 -13.74 2.00
C LYS A 149 14.08 -12.34 2.42
N GLY A 150 13.25 -12.23 3.43
CA GLY A 150 12.79 -10.94 3.97
C GLY A 150 13.91 -10.03 4.49
N ASN A 151 15.10 -10.58 4.78
CA ASN A 151 16.28 -9.79 5.14
C ASN A 151 16.99 -9.17 3.93
N ALA A 152 16.53 -9.43 2.69
CA ALA A 152 17.03 -8.74 1.52
C ALA A 152 16.83 -7.21 1.66
N PRO A 153 17.79 -6.39 1.20
CA PRO A 153 17.67 -4.94 1.26
C PRO A 153 16.39 -4.45 0.59
N LEU A 154 15.71 -3.47 1.18
CA LEU A 154 14.56 -2.83 0.53
C LEU A 154 14.97 -2.12 -0.76
N GLN A 155 16.15 -1.47 -0.76
CA GLN A 155 16.72 -0.86 -1.96
C GLN A 155 17.34 -1.91 -2.86
N HIS A 156 17.03 -1.84 -4.17
CA HIS A 156 17.60 -2.75 -5.16
C HIS A 156 17.63 -2.10 -6.55
N GLU A 157 18.76 -2.20 -7.27
CA GLU A 157 18.95 -1.55 -8.56
C GLU A 157 17.99 -2.01 -9.66
N ARG A 158 17.58 -3.29 -9.61
CA ARG A 158 16.64 -3.89 -10.55
C ARG A 158 15.17 -3.74 -10.12
N GLY A 159 14.92 -3.28 -8.89
CA GLY A 159 13.58 -2.99 -8.38
C GLY A 159 13.01 -1.72 -9.00
N ALA A 160 11.70 -1.63 -9.11
CA ALA A 160 11.03 -0.39 -9.46
C ALA A 160 10.85 0.50 -8.22
N ARG A 161 10.64 1.79 -8.42
CA ARG A 161 10.57 2.77 -7.34
C ARG A 161 9.24 2.70 -6.62
N MET A 162 9.32 2.53 -5.31
CA MET A 162 8.18 2.63 -4.42
C MET A 162 8.61 3.07 -3.02
N PHE A 163 7.65 3.50 -2.22
CA PHE A 163 7.85 3.72 -0.79
C PHE A 163 6.67 3.18 0.03
N CYS A 164 6.97 2.79 1.27
CA CYS A 164 5.99 2.51 2.30
C CYS A 164 5.88 3.72 3.24
N CYS A 165 4.65 4.14 3.56
CA CYS A 165 4.40 5.08 4.66
C CYS A 165 4.51 4.35 6.00
N THR A 166 5.20 4.97 6.95
CA THR A 166 5.27 4.54 8.34
C THR A 166 5.09 5.73 9.27
N THR A 167 4.72 5.49 10.52
CA THR A 167 4.65 6.51 11.56
C THR A 167 5.79 6.29 12.55
N ALA A 168 6.72 7.24 12.65
CA ALA A 168 7.74 7.23 13.69
C ALA A 168 7.12 7.70 15.00
N GLN A 169 6.73 6.76 15.87
CA GLN A 169 6.02 7.02 17.12
C GLN A 169 6.83 7.94 18.05
N ASN A 170 8.11 7.68 18.23
CA ASN A 170 8.98 8.44 19.11
C ASN A 170 9.40 9.81 18.55
N ARG A 171 8.93 10.18 17.34
CA ARG A 171 9.16 11.49 16.70
C ARG A 171 7.87 12.19 16.30
N SER A 172 6.73 11.51 16.40
CA SER A 172 5.40 12.01 15.99
C SER A 172 5.36 12.50 14.54
N GLU A 173 6.06 11.79 13.64
CA GLU A 173 6.18 12.17 12.23
C GLU A 173 5.99 10.99 11.28
N SER A 174 5.65 11.29 10.03
CA SER A 174 5.59 10.32 8.95
C SER A 174 6.99 10.09 8.37
N LEU A 175 7.39 8.82 8.24
CA LEU A 175 8.62 8.43 7.56
C LEU A 175 8.30 7.53 6.37
N LEU A 176 9.05 7.73 5.27
CA LEU A 176 8.92 6.96 4.04
C LEU A 176 10.09 5.99 3.90
N MET A 177 9.79 4.68 3.85
CA MET A 177 10.77 3.63 3.56
C MET A 177 10.78 3.38 2.05
N ARG A 178 11.88 3.77 1.40
CA ARG A 178 12.02 3.79 -0.07
C ARG A 178 12.77 2.57 -0.59
N SER A 179 12.32 2.01 -1.70
CA SER A 179 13.04 0.95 -2.45
C SER A 179 14.19 1.49 -3.30
N TYR A 180 14.42 2.79 -3.30
CA TYR A 180 15.43 3.50 -4.07
C TYR A 180 16.17 4.51 -3.19
N ARG A 181 17.32 4.98 -3.64
CA ARG A 181 18.08 6.00 -2.94
C ARG A 181 17.56 7.40 -3.33
N ASP A 182 17.12 8.15 -2.34
CA ASP A 182 16.79 9.56 -2.51
C ASP A 182 18.09 10.38 -2.66
N LYS A 183 18.20 11.14 -3.75
CA LYS A 183 19.36 11.99 -4.08
C LYS A 183 19.08 13.47 -3.90
N THR A 184 17.86 13.83 -3.50
CA THR A 184 17.42 15.23 -3.46
C THR A 184 17.90 15.98 -2.21
N ILE A 185 17.73 17.29 -2.24
CA ILE A 185 18.05 18.18 -1.13
C ILE A 185 17.18 17.83 0.11
N TYR A 186 15.98 17.33 -0.09
CA TYR A 186 15.06 16.91 0.98
C TYR A 186 15.57 15.70 1.77
N ALA A 187 16.46 14.89 1.18
CA ALA A 187 17.15 13.82 1.89
C ALA A 187 18.01 14.35 3.06
N LYS A 188 18.32 15.64 3.07
CA LYS A 188 19.13 16.31 4.12
C LYS A 188 18.28 16.91 5.25
N SER A 189 16.95 16.82 5.22
CA SER A 189 16.11 17.28 6.34
C SER A 189 16.31 16.39 7.57
N LYS A 190 16.20 16.96 8.77
CA LYS A 190 16.39 16.21 10.04
C LYS A 190 15.45 15.02 10.19
N ALA A 191 14.25 15.08 9.62
CA ALA A 191 13.29 13.99 9.59
C ALA A 191 13.82 12.79 8.77
N ASN A 192 14.51 13.08 7.66
CA ASN A 192 15.15 12.08 6.83
C ASN A 192 16.53 11.65 7.32
N ASP A 193 17.16 12.35 8.28
CA ASP A 193 18.50 12.00 8.77
C ASP A 193 18.54 10.59 9.35
N ALA A 194 17.50 10.16 10.04
CA ALA A 194 17.42 8.79 10.54
C ALA A 194 17.30 7.76 9.40
N MET A 195 16.50 8.05 8.37
CA MET A 195 16.36 7.17 7.22
C MET A 195 17.58 7.22 6.30
N SER A 196 18.26 8.34 6.16
CA SER A 196 19.55 8.42 5.43
C SER A 196 20.66 7.65 6.14
N LYS A 197 20.67 7.66 7.49
CA LYS A 197 21.59 6.87 8.31
C LYS A 197 21.35 5.35 8.19
N TYR A 198 20.10 4.94 7.99
CA TYR A 198 19.69 3.54 8.04
C TYR A 198 19.13 2.99 6.74
N GLY A 199 19.02 3.80 5.68
CA GLY A 199 18.41 3.39 4.41
C GLY A 199 18.99 2.10 3.83
N ASP A 200 20.29 1.95 3.89
CA ASP A 200 21.00 0.75 3.41
C ASP A 200 20.78 -0.49 4.32
N LYS A 201 20.25 -0.28 5.53
CA LYS A 201 19.97 -1.35 6.50
C LYS A 201 18.49 -1.72 6.54
N MET A 202 17.63 -0.99 5.84
CA MET A 202 16.20 -1.33 5.74
C MET A 202 16.02 -2.56 4.88
N THR A 203 15.40 -3.58 5.44
CA THR A 203 15.07 -4.82 4.73
C THR A 203 13.62 -4.83 4.29
N ILE A 204 13.29 -5.73 3.37
CA ILE A 204 11.91 -5.94 2.92
C ILE A 204 11.00 -6.28 4.11
N SER A 205 11.44 -7.18 5.00
CA SER A 205 10.68 -7.58 6.18
C SER A 205 10.46 -6.44 7.17
N ILE A 206 11.49 -5.61 7.44
CA ILE A 206 11.36 -4.44 8.31
C ILE A 206 10.33 -3.46 7.71
N ALA A 207 10.42 -3.18 6.41
CA ALA A 207 9.50 -2.26 5.75
C ALA A 207 8.05 -2.77 5.77
N ALA A 208 7.83 -4.05 5.48
CA ALA A 208 6.50 -4.68 5.52
C ALA A 208 5.90 -4.64 6.93
N ARG A 209 6.69 -4.98 7.96
CA ARG A 209 6.26 -4.94 9.36
C ARG A 209 5.98 -3.52 9.83
N ALA A 210 6.89 -2.59 9.57
CA ALA A 210 6.79 -1.21 10.04
C ALA A 210 5.58 -0.48 9.44
N THR A 211 5.34 -0.64 8.12
CA THR A 211 4.19 -0.01 7.48
C THR A 211 2.85 -0.56 7.99
N SER A 212 2.84 -1.80 8.52
CA SER A 212 1.64 -2.54 8.98
C SER A 212 1.58 -2.73 10.50
N ALA A 213 2.44 -2.07 11.29
CA ALA A 213 2.47 -2.17 12.74
C ALA A 213 1.31 -1.38 13.39
N ALA A 214 0.07 -1.76 13.04
CA ALA A 214 -1.14 -1.14 13.55
C ALA A 214 -1.29 -1.44 15.06
N PRO A 215 -1.39 -0.42 15.92
CA PRO A 215 -1.61 -0.61 17.36
C PRO A 215 -2.79 -1.54 17.61
N THR A 216 -2.66 -2.44 18.57
CA THR A 216 -3.60 -3.54 18.90
C THR A 216 -3.63 -4.71 17.92
N PHE A 217 -3.22 -4.55 16.66
CA PHE A 217 -3.14 -5.64 15.68
C PHE A 217 -1.77 -6.28 15.69
N PHE A 218 -0.70 -5.50 15.55
CA PHE A 218 0.68 -5.96 15.51
C PHE A 218 1.55 -5.20 16.49
N PRO A 219 2.64 -5.81 16.97
CA PRO A 219 3.62 -5.13 17.80
C PRO A 219 4.34 -4.05 16.98
N GLU A 220 4.75 -2.98 17.67
CA GLU A 220 5.60 -1.95 17.10
C GLU A 220 6.93 -2.52 16.58
N VAL A 221 7.52 -1.86 15.60
CA VAL A 221 8.84 -2.24 15.07
C VAL A 221 9.88 -1.27 15.59
N ARG A 222 10.82 -1.80 16.39
CA ARG A 222 11.93 -1.04 16.96
C ARG A 222 13.14 -1.15 16.04
N PHE A 223 13.83 -0.05 15.79
CA PHE A 223 15.00 -0.07 14.92
C PHE A 223 16.12 0.83 15.43
N PRO A 224 17.38 0.35 15.51
CA PRO A 224 17.78 -1.06 15.39
C PRO A 224 17.14 -1.97 16.44
N GLU A 225 16.72 -3.19 16.08
CA GLU A 225 15.95 -4.10 16.95
C GLU A 225 16.71 -4.52 18.23
N GLN A 226 18.03 -4.56 18.20
CA GLN A 226 18.87 -5.05 19.29
C GLN A 226 19.27 -3.97 20.32
N GLN A 227 18.84 -2.73 20.13
CA GLN A 227 19.19 -1.64 21.04
C GLN A 227 18.12 -1.46 22.12
N GLN A 228 18.56 -1.31 23.39
CA GLN A 228 17.66 -0.99 24.50
C GLN A 228 16.89 0.33 24.28
N LYS A 229 17.54 1.31 23.63
CA LYS A 229 16.92 2.57 23.21
C LYS A 229 17.01 2.67 21.69
N PRO A 230 15.98 2.23 20.96
CA PRO A 230 15.98 2.28 19.51
C PRO A 230 15.91 3.73 19.02
N ASP A 231 16.61 4.04 17.94
CA ASP A 231 16.58 5.37 17.31
C ASP A 231 15.21 5.67 16.70
N LEU A 232 14.52 4.62 16.24
CA LEU A 232 13.21 4.67 15.60
C LEU A 232 12.28 3.61 16.19
N VAL A 233 11.04 4.01 16.42
CA VAL A 233 9.93 3.12 16.79
C VAL A 233 8.83 3.34 15.77
N PHE A 234 8.49 2.31 15.00
CA PHE A 234 7.52 2.41 13.93
C PHE A 234 6.16 1.85 14.34
N TRP A 235 5.14 2.63 14.03
CA TRP A 235 3.75 2.23 13.97
C TRP A 235 3.26 2.29 12.53
N ASP A 236 2.09 1.68 12.28
CA ASP A 236 1.43 1.68 10.98
C ASP A 236 1.34 3.10 10.38
N GLY A 237 1.69 3.19 9.11
CA GLY A 237 1.58 4.44 8.36
C GLY A 237 0.16 4.98 8.25
N GLY A 238 -0.84 4.11 8.44
CA GLY A 238 -2.26 4.45 8.40
C GLY A 238 -2.69 5.49 9.43
N LEU A 239 -1.96 5.62 10.54
CA LEU A 239 -2.22 6.65 11.54
C LEU A 239 -2.12 8.08 10.97
N LEU A 240 -1.18 8.32 10.05
CA LEU A 240 -0.95 9.64 9.47
C LEU A 240 -1.27 9.71 7.97
N ASN A 241 -1.06 8.61 7.23
CA ASN A 241 -1.15 8.58 5.78
C ASN A 241 -1.79 7.29 5.25
N ASN A 242 -2.98 6.91 5.74
CA ASN A 242 -3.63 5.68 5.26
C ASN A 242 -3.92 5.72 3.74
N ASN A 243 -4.26 6.88 3.19
CA ASN A 243 -4.16 7.18 1.76
C ASN A 243 -2.84 7.92 1.53
N PRO A 244 -1.85 7.32 0.85
CA PRO A 244 -0.52 7.90 0.68
C PRO A 244 -0.43 9.01 -0.38
N ILE A 245 -1.56 9.49 -0.89
CA ILE A 245 -1.63 10.34 -2.07
C ILE A 245 -0.80 11.62 -1.96
N ASP A 246 -0.83 12.31 -0.80
CA ASP A 246 -0.06 13.55 -0.62
C ASP A 246 1.44 13.23 -0.57
N GLN A 247 1.81 12.16 0.13
CA GLN A 247 3.21 11.70 0.17
C GLN A 247 3.70 11.35 -1.23
N LEU A 248 2.88 10.66 -2.01
CA LEU A 248 3.20 10.31 -3.40
C LEU A 248 3.37 11.55 -4.27
N TRP A 249 2.49 12.53 -4.12
CA TRP A 249 2.55 13.79 -4.86
C TRP A 249 3.82 14.57 -4.56
N TYR A 250 4.21 14.67 -3.30
CA TYR A 250 5.45 15.37 -2.92
C TYR A 250 6.70 14.57 -3.28
N THR A 251 6.69 13.25 -3.11
CA THR A 251 7.84 12.37 -3.40
C THR A 251 8.22 12.35 -4.89
N ARG A 252 7.34 12.78 -5.82
CA ARG A 252 7.68 12.87 -7.25
C ARG A 252 8.91 13.72 -7.54
N PHE A 253 9.22 14.72 -6.70
CA PHE A 253 10.42 15.55 -6.84
C PHE A 253 11.71 14.78 -6.65
N GLU A 254 11.69 13.64 -5.96
CA GLU A 254 12.86 12.77 -5.78
C GLU A 254 13.24 11.99 -7.06
N LEU A 255 12.41 12.07 -8.10
CA LEU A 255 12.63 11.37 -9.38
C LEU A 255 13.45 12.20 -10.38
N VAL A 256 13.73 13.46 -10.08
CA VAL A 256 14.49 14.39 -10.90
C VAL A 256 15.70 14.89 -10.14
N GLU A 257 16.71 15.39 -10.85
CA GLU A 257 17.87 16.01 -10.21
C GLU A 257 17.46 17.35 -9.54
N PRO A 258 18.14 17.78 -8.47
CA PRO A 258 17.75 18.96 -7.68
C PRO A 258 17.60 20.27 -8.47
N ASN A 259 18.31 20.40 -9.58
CA ASN A 259 18.29 21.59 -10.43
C ASN A 259 17.33 21.47 -11.62
N ASP A 260 16.69 20.31 -11.78
CA ASP A 260 15.71 20.11 -12.85
C ASP A 260 14.38 20.80 -12.49
N PRO A 261 13.60 21.21 -13.49
CA PRO A 261 12.24 21.69 -13.24
C PRO A 261 11.37 20.59 -12.62
N ALA A 262 10.30 21.01 -11.95
CA ALA A 262 9.32 20.08 -11.38
C ALA A 262 8.87 19.05 -12.43
N PRO A 263 8.85 17.75 -12.10
CA PRO A 263 8.49 16.72 -13.06
C PRO A 263 7.02 16.87 -13.45
N ALA A 264 6.75 16.91 -14.77
CA ALA A 264 5.40 16.81 -15.27
C ALA A 264 4.78 15.48 -14.84
N VAL A 265 3.49 15.46 -14.54
CA VAL A 265 2.73 14.27 -14.16
C VAL A 265 1.57 14.07 -15.14
N SER A 266 1.54 12.94 -15.81
CA SER A 266 0.44 12.59 -16.72
C SER A 266 -0.77 12.08 -15.96
N CYS A 267 -0.56 11.17 -15.01
CA CYS A 267 -1.65 10.68 -14.19
C CYS A 267 -1.22 10.27 -12.78
N VAL A 268 -2.20 10.32 -11.89
CA VAL A 268 -2.15 9.76 -10.54
C VAL A 268 -3.33 8.81 -10.38
N ILE A 269 -3.06 7.53 -10.30
CA ILE A 269 -4.07 6.50 -10.04
C ILE A 269 -4.05 6.20 -8.55
N SER A 270 -5.20 6.31 -7.88
CA SER A 270 -5.36 6.06 -6.45
C SER A 270 -6.34 4.92 -6.22
N LEU A 271 -5.88 3.88 -5.55
CA LEU A 271 -6.64 2.65 -5.29
C LEU A 271 -6.99 2.56 -3.81
N GLY A 272 -8.29 2.65 -3.52
CA GLY A 272 -8.85 2.49 -2.20
C GLY A 272 -9.19 1.03 -1.88
N THR A 273 -9.56 0.81 -0.63
CA THR A 273 -9.90 -0.51 -0.07
C THR A 273 -11.38 -0.67 0.23
N GLY A 274 -12.20 0.13 -0.44
CA GLY A 274 -13.64 0.16 -0.27
C GLY A 274 -14.09 1.18 0.79
N TYR A 275 -15.35 1.60 0.69
CA TYR A 275 -15.97 2.50 1.66
C TYR A 275 -17.42 2.14 1.91
N VAL A 276 -17.90 2.42 3.11
CA VAL A 276 -19.29 2.29 3.53
C VAL A 276 -19.90 3.67 3.67
N SER A 277 -21.21 3.80 3.38
CA SER A 277 -21.93 5.06 3.62
C SER A 277 -21.94 5.42 5.12
N PRO A 278 -21.71 6.70 5.50
CA PRO A 278 -21.74 7.15 6.89
C PRO A 278 -23.04 6.79 7.63
N ALA A 279 -24.17 6.75 6.93
CA ALA A 279 -25.47 6.35 7.51
C ALA A 279 -25.52 4.87 7.92
N LYS A 280 -24.69 4.01 7.33
CA LYS A 280 -24.58 2.58 7.66
C LYS A 280 -23.48 2.27 8.67
N ALA A 281 -22.42 3.06 8.71
CA ALA A 281 -21.33 2.93 9.67
C ALA A 281 -21.77 3.14 11.14
N GLN A 282 -22.85 3.83 11.38
CA GLN A 282 -23.41 4.07 12.73
C GLN A 282 -24.02 2.84 13.41
N LYS A 283 -24.25 1.73 12.74
CA LYS A 283 -24.92 0.54 13.31
C LYS A 283 -23.99 -0.45 14.01
N SER A 284 -22.70 -0.36 13.87
CA SER A 284 -21.72 -1.23 14.55
C SER A 284 -21.39 -0.70 15.95
N TRP A 285 -22.35 -0.74 16.86
CA TRP A 285 -22.20 -0.40 18.28
C TRP A 285 -21.87 -1.65 19.11
N ILE A 286 -20.72 -2.26 18.93
CA ILE A 286 -20.12 -3.07 19.99
C ILE A 286 -19.09 -2.21 20.69
N LYS A 287 -19.56 -1.55 21.75
CA LYS A 287 -18.73 -0.88 22.76
C LYS A 287 -17.78 -1.92 23.34
N VAL A 288 -16.51 -1.50 23.51
CA VAL A 288 -15.48 -2.09 24.38
C VAL A 288 -14.29 -2.76 23.68
N VAL A 289 -13.82 -2.26 22.56
CA VAL A 289 -12.39 -2.41 22.28
C VAL A 289 -11.86 -1.00 22.01
N GLY A 290 -11.36 -0.41 23.05
CA GLY A 290 -10.54 0.75 23.20
C GLY A 290 -10.55 1.90 22.16
N VAL A 291 -10.24 3.08 22.63
CA VAL A 291 -9.96 4.30 21.86
C VAL A 291 -9.03 4.04 20.66
N ALA A 292 -8.08 3.09 20.80
CA ALA A 292 -7.13 2.75 19.74
C ALA A 292 -7.78 2.16 18.48
N SER A 293 -8.81 1.28 18.61
CA SER A 293 -9.49 0.75 17.42
C SER A 293 -10.33 1.83 16.72
N LYS A 294 -10.94 2.73 17.47
CA LYS A 294 -11.68 3.88 16.91
C LYS A 294 -10.75 4.89 16.23
N VAL A 295 -9.56 5.09 16.77
CA VAL A 295 -8.53 5.93 16.12
C VAL A 295 -8.10 5.29 14.80
N MET A 296 -7.95 3.97 14.76
CA MET A 296 -7.66 3.26 13.50
C MET A 296 -8.82 3.35 12.51
N ASP A 297 -10.06 3.16 12.94
CA ASP A 297 -11.24 3.31 12.08
C ASP A 297 -11.36 4.73 11.50
N PHE A 298 -11.03 5.74 12.30
CA PHE A 298 -11.01 7.13 11.85
C PHE A 298 -9.84 7.41 10.91
N ALA A 299 -8.65 6.91 11.22
CA ALA A 299 -7.47 7.03 10.38
C ALA A 299 -7.64 6.30 9.03
N THR A 300 -8.49 5.27 8.96
CA THR A 300 -8.78 4.53 7.73
C THR A 300 -9.79 5.22 6.81
N ASN A 301 -10.35 6.38 7.16
CA ASN A 301 -11.25 7.13 6.27
C ASN A 301 -10.49 7.81 5.12
N THR A 302 -10.09 7.01 4.15
CA THR A 302 -9.31 7.45 2.98
C THR A 302 -10.11 8.27 1.96
N ASN A 303 -11.46 8.29 2.08
CA ASN A 303 -12.32 9.02 1.16
C ASN A 303 -12.23 10.54 1.31
N ALA A 304 -12.17 11.04 2.55
CA ALA A 304 -12.01 12.48 2.81
C ALA A 304 -10.71 12.98 2.15
N LYS A 305 -9.61 12.28 2.39
CA LYS A 305 -8.31 12.59 1.78
C LYS A 305 -8.33 12.56 0.25
N GLY A 306 -8.99 11.56 -0.34
CA GLY A 306 -9.17 11.46 -1.78
C GLY A 306 -9.96 12.63 -2.38
N LYS A 307 -11.01 13.09 -1.68
CA LYS A 307 -11.80 14.27 -2.08
C LYS A 307 -11.00 15.57 -1.97
N ASP A 308 -10.22 15.72 -0.91
CA ASP A 308 -9.37 16.90 -0.71
C ASP A 308 -8.29 16.97 -1.79
N PHE A 309 -7.66 15.85 -2.12
CA PHE A 309 -6.70 15.79 -3.20
C PHE A 309 -7.35 16.05 -4.57
N SER A 310 -8.57 15.56 -4.80
CA SER A 310 -9.32 15.90 -6.03
C SER A 310 -9.56 17.39 -6.17
N ARG A 311 -9.95 18.09 -5.08
CA ARG A 311 -10.06 19.55 -5.07
C ARG A 311 -8.72 20.23 -5.36
N HIS A 312 -7.65 19.77 -4.73
CA HIS A 312 -6.29 20.27 -4.96
C HIS A 312 -5.93 20.16 -6.44
N MET A 313 -6.15 19.00 -7.06
CA MET A 313 -5.89 18.79 -8.48
C MET A 313 -6.76 19.65 -9.39
N SER A 314 -8.02 19.88 -9.04
CA SER A 314 -8.89 20.79 -9.80
C SER A 314 -8.32 22.22 -9.84
N HIS A 315 -7.74 22.69 -8.73
CA HIS A 315 -7.06 24.00 -8.70
C HIS A 315 -5.73 23.99 -9.47
N LEU A 316 -4.96 22.92 -9.37
CA LEU A 316 -3.70 22.80 -10.13
C LEU A 316 -3.93 22.74 -11.63
N ASN A 317 -4.99 22.06 -12.08
CA ASN A 317 -5.32 21.92 -13.51
C ASN A 317 -5.74 23.24 -14.17
N LEU A 318 -5.99 24.31 -13.39
CA LEU A 318 -6.14 25.65 -13.92
C LEU A 318 -4.81 26.29 -14.38
N ARG A 319 -3.67 25.68 -14.01
CA ARG A 319 -2.34 26.14 -14.38
C ARG A 319 -1.84 25.34 -15.60
N GLU A 320 -1.17 26.02 -16.53
CA GLU A 320 -0.63 25.40 -17.76
C GLU A 320 0.23 24.15 -17.47
N GLU A 321 1.04 24.19 -16.41
CA GLU A 321 1.97 23.13 -16.04
C GLU A 321 1.26 21.82 -15.66
N HIS A 322 0.01 21.87 -15.22
CA HIS A 322 -0.75 20.73 -14.70
C HIS A 322 -2.08 20.48 -15.41
N LYS A 323 -2.42 21.25 -16.46
CA LYS A 323 -3.72 21.17 -17.15
C LYS A 323 -4.06 19.76 -17.66
N ASP A 324 -3.05 18.99 -18.02
CA ASP A 324 -3.21 17.63 -18.56
C ASP A 324 -3.08 16.52 -17.52
N THR A 325 -2.72 16.86 -16.27
CA THR A 325 -2.59 15.86 -15.19
C THR A 325 -3.96 15.27 -14.85
N LYS A 326 -4.07 13.95 -14.90
CA LYS A 326 -5.31 13.22 -14.54
C LYS A 326 -5.18 12.59 -13.15
N TYR A 327 -6.03 13.00 -12.23
CA TYR A 327 -6.21 12.28 -10.96
C TYR A 327 -7.44 11.39 -11.06
N ILE A 328 -7.25 10.09 -10.84
CA ILE A 328 -8.31 9.09 -10.97
C ILE A 328 -8.26 8.17 -9.77
N ARG A 329 -9.35 8.17 -8.98
CA ARG A 329 -9.47 7.32 -7.80
C ARG A 329 -10.53 6.26 -8.00
N PHE A 330 -10.18 5.03 -7.68
CA PHE A 330 -11.08 3.89 -7.59
C PHE A 330 -11.21 3.48 -6.14
N ASN A 331 -12.44 3.51 -5.63
CA ASN A 331 -12.75 3.08 -4.27
C ASN A 331 -14.17 2.50 -4.26
N PRO A 332 -14.34 1.18 -4.48
CA PRO A 332 -15.66 0.56 -4.62
C PRO A 332 -16.53 0.72 -3.37
N TYR A 333 -17.83 0.85 -3.57
CA TYR A 333 -18.80 0.94 -2.48
C TYR A 333 -19.06 -0.43 -1.86
N LEU A 334 -19.06 -0.50 -0.53
CA LEU A 334 -19.41 -1.67 0.26
C LEU A 334 -20.82 -1.50 0.81
N GLN A 335 -21.67 -2.51 0.65
CA GLN A 335 -23.01 -2.51 1.23
C GLN A 335 -22.95 -2.62 2.75
N GLU A 336 -22.01 -3.42 3.26
CA GLU A 336 -21.77 -3.66 4.67
C GLU A 336 -20.27 -3.53 4.95
N GLU A 337 -19.92 -3.21 6.19
CA GLU A 337 -18.55 -3.10 6.61
C GLU A 337 -17.95 -4.50 6.80
N ILE A 338 -16.80 -4.75 6.16
CA ILE A 338 -16.00 -5.95 6.35
C ILE A 338 -14.76 -5.52 7.16
N GLY A 339 -14.49 -6.23 8.26
CA GLY A 339 -13.37 -5.93 9.16
C GLY A 339 -12.00 -6.02 8.47
N LEU A 340 -11.02 -5.28 8.99
CA LEU A 340 -9.66 -5.24 8.43
C LEU A 340 -8.93 -6.59 8.53
N ASP A 341 -9.35 -7.46 9.44
CA ASP A 341 -8.80 -8.79 9.73
C ASP A 341 -9.77 -9.94 9.35
N GLU A 342 -10.87 -9.62 8.68
CA GLU A 342 -11.90 -10.58 8.28
C GLU A 342 -11.55 -11.24 6.94
N TYR A 343 -10.54 -12.14 6.96
CA TYR A 343 -10.07 -12.79 5.72
C TYR A 343 -11.14 -13.65 5.04
N GLY A 344 -12.16 -14.15 5.76
CA GLY A 344 -13.28 -14.90 5.20
C GLY A 344 -14.11 -14.11 4.18
N GLY A 345 -14.11 -12.76 4.27
CA GLY A 345 -14.79 -11.87 3.34
C GLY A 345 -14.02 -11.54 2.05
N MET A 346 -12.81 -12.08 1.84
CA MET A 346 -11.96 -11.67 0.73
C MET A 346 -12.54 -12.00 -0.66
N GLU A 347 -13.25 -13.12 -0.81
CA GLU A 347 -13.89 -13.47 -2.09
C GLU A 347 -15.06 -12.52 -2.41
N ASP A 348 -15.81 -12.09 -1.40
CA ASP A 348 -16.86 -11.09 -1.57
C ASP A 348 -16.27 -9.74 -1.97
N LEU A 349 -15.14 -9.34 -1.35
CA LEU A 349 -14.42 -8.11 -1.69
C LEU A 349 -13.92 -8.13 -3.15
N LYS A 350 -13.36 -9.24 -3.62
CA LYS A 350 -12.97 -9.42 -5.04
C LYS A 350 -14.18 -9.30 -5.96
N THR A 351 -15.29 -9.96 -5.59
CA THR A 351 -16.54 -9.93 -6.37
C THR A 351 -17.11 -8.51 -6.46
N ILE A 352 -17.13 -7.76 -5.36
CA ILE A 352 -17.61 -6.36 -5.32
C ILE A 352 -16.71 -5.48 -6.18
N ALA A 353 -15.38 -5.61 -6.05
CA ALA A 353 -14.44 -4.85 -6.85
C ALA A 353 -14.59 -5.15 -8.34
N LYS A 354 -14.69 -6.43 -8.73
CA LYS A 354 -14.93 -6.83 -10.10
C LYS A 354 -16.24 -6.25 -10.65
N LYS A 355 -17.36 -6.41 -9.93
CA LYS A 355 -18.66 -5.85 -10.33
C LYS A 355 -18.59 -4.33 -10.53
N SER A 356 -17.81 -3.62 -9.70
CA SER A 356 -17.66 -2.16 -9.86
C SER A 356 -16.91 -1.77 -11.13
N MET A 357 -16.00 -2.62 -11.61
CA MET A 357 -15.25 -2.40 -12.87
C MET A 357 -16.00 -2.89 -14.10
N ASP A 358 -16.84 -3.92 -13.95
CA ASP A 358 -17.69 -4.47 -15.02
C ASP A 358 -19.02 -3.70 -15.17
N ASP A 359 -19.27 -2.69 -14.36
CA ASP A 359 -20.48 -1.87 -14.41
C ASP A 359 -20.64 -1.21 -15.80
N PRO A 360 -21.72 -1.53 -16.54
CA PRO A 360 -21.90 -1.08 -17.92
C PRO A 360 -22.33 0.41 -18.05
N ARG A 361 -22.55 1.09 -16.93
CA ARG A 361 -22.95 2.51 -16.99
C ARG A 361 -21.90 3.34 -17.73
N PRO A 362 -22.33 4.24 -18.66
CA PRO A 362 -21.43 5.02 -19.48
C PRO A 362 -20.41 5.80 -18.65
N GLU A 363 -20.82 6.40 -17.54
CA GLU A 363 -19.95 7.19 -16.66
C GLU A 363 -18.84 6.34 -16.04
N THR A 364 -19.15 5.09 -15.66
CA THR A 364 -18.17 4.15 -15.10
C THR A 364 -17.16 3.74 -16.17
N GLN A 365 -17.65 3.37 -17.36
CA GLN A 365 -16.76 2.96 -18.46
C GLN A 365 -15.90 4.12 -18.98
N GLU A 366 -16.44 5.35 -19.03
CA GLU A 366 -15.66 6.54 -19.37
C GLU A 366 -14.55 6.79 -18.34
N TRP A 367 -14.86 6.64 -17.04
CA TRP A 367 -13.88 6.80 -15.97
C TRP A 367 -12.74 5.78 -16.06
N ILE A 368 -13.07 4.50 -16.33
CA ILE A 368 -12.10 3.43 -16.55
C ILE A 368 -11.26 3.72 -17.80
N ASN A 369 -11.89 4.07 -18.93
CA ASN A 369 -11.18 4.38 -20.16
C ASN A 369 -10.23 5.56 -19.99
N LYS A 370 -10.65 6.61 -19.28
CA LYS A 370 -9.80 7.76 -18.94
C LYS A 370 -8.55 7.34 -18.14
N ALA A 371 -8.69 6.39 -17.21
CA ALA A 371 -7.54 5.85 -16.49
C ALA A 371 -6.61 5.06 -17.41
N VAL A 372 -7.16 4.15 -18.21
CA VAL A 372 -6.40 3.35 -19.17
C VAL A 372 -5.67 4.22 -20.19
N ASP A 373 -6.34 5.24 -20.74
CA ASP A 373 -5.74 6.17 -21.70
C ASP A 373 -4.58 6.95 -21.05
N ALA A 374 -4.77 7.41 -19.81
CA ALA A 374 -3.72 8.11 -19.07
C ALA A 374 -2.52 7.23 -18.72
N ILE A 375 -2.74 5.93 -18.43
CA ILE A 375 -1.67 4.95 -18.22
C ILE A 375 -0.95 4.62 -19.53
N CYS A 376 -1.68 4.53 -20.64
CA CYS A 376 -1.15 4.16 -21.95
C CYS A 376 -0.50 5.32 -22.70
N ALA A 377 -0.89 6.54 -22.41
CA ALA A 377 -0.40 7.71 -23.11
C ALA A 377 1.07 7.90 -22.86
#